data_205465688a2b2565dd271eafada52b81
#
_entry.id   205465688a2b2565dd271eafada52b81
#
_cell.length_a   1.000
_cell.length_b   1.000
_cell.length_c   1.000
_cell.angle_alpha   90.00
_cell.angle_beta   90.00
_cell.angle_gamma   90.00
#
_symmetry.space_group_name_H-M   'P 1'
#
loop_
_entity.id
_entity.type
_entity.pdbx_description
1 polymer ?
#
loop_
_entity_poly.entity_id
_entity_poly.type
_entity_poly.pdbx_seq_one_letter_code
_entity_poly.pdbx_strand_id
1 'polypeptide(L)'
;MYDICVIGGGPAGLTAALYSLRAGHSTLLMEEKTYGGQMAETGVIENMPGSPDAQGWELAMRFGQQVDSLGVTTAFEKAVRLEPQGDHLRIC
;
A
#
# COMPACT_ATOMS: atom_id res chain seq x y z
N MET A 1 -2.68 -15.87 8.57
CA MET A 1 -3.20 -15.84 7.18
C MET A 1 -4.04 -14.59 6.99
N TYR A 2 -3.91 -13.94 5.86
CA TYR A 2 -4.64 -12.72 5.54
C TYR A 2 -5.65 -12.97 4.45
N ASP A 3 -6.75 -12.23 4.46
CA ASP A 3 -7.75 -12.30 3.41
C ASP A 3 -7.22 -11.72 2.09
N ILE A 4 -6.49 -10.61 2.19
CA ILE A 4 -5.95 -9.89 1.04
C ILE A 4 -4.49 -9.51 1.32
N CYS A 5 -3.65 -9.70 0.30
CA CYS A 5 -2.29 -9.19 0.33
C CYS A 5 -2.11 -8.21 -0.83
N VAL A 6 -1.68 -7.00 -0.50
CA VAL A 6 -1.39 -5.96 -1.49
C VAL A 6 0.12 -5.88 -1.66
N ILE A 7 0.59 -5.99 -2.88
CA ILE A 7 2.01 -5.91 -3.21
C ILE A 7 2.28 -4.55 -3.84
N GLY A 8 3.06 -3.74 -3.15
CA GLY A 8 3.38 -2.39 -3.57
C GLY A 8 2.63 -1.34 -2.77
N GLY A 9 3.38 -0.42 -2.14
CA GLY A 9 2.87 0.65 -1.31
C GLY A 9 2.78 2.00 -2.02
N GLY A 10 2.66 2.00 -3.35
CA GLY A 10 2.36 3.21 -4.12
C GLY A 10 0.90 3.62 -3.97
N PRO A 11 0.45 4.66 -4.69
CA PRO A 11 -0.93 5.15 -4.55
C PRO A 11 -1.99 4.09 -4.81
N ALA A 12 -1.79 3.26 -5.83
CA ALA A 12 -2.75 2.20 -6.16
C ALA A 12 -2.81 1.14 -5.07
N GLY A 13 -1.66 0.71 -4.55
CA GLY A 13 -1.59 -0.29 -3.50
C GLY A 13 -2.18 0.22 -2.18
N LEU A 14 -1.84 1.44 -1.80
CA LEU A 14 -2.38 2.06 -0.59
C LEU A 14 -3.90 2.24 -0.68
N THR A 15 -4.40 2.62 -1.86
CA THR A 15 -5.84 2.74 -2.09
C THR A 15 -6.53 1.37 -1.99
N ALA A 16 -5.93 0.34 -2.59
CA ALA A 16 -6.48 -1.01 -2.50
C ALA A 16 -6.52 -1.49 -1.04
N ALA A 17 -5.47 -1.24 -0.28
CA ALA A 17 -5.42 -1.59 1.14
C ALA A 17 -6.49 -0.84 1.95
N LEU A 18 -6.67 0.44 1.66
CA LEU A 18 -7.70 1.24 2.31
C LEU A 18 -9.09 0.63 2.14
N TYR A 19 -9.47 0.32 0.92
CA TYR A 19 -10.79 -0.24 0.65
C TYR A 19 -10.95 -1.66 1.19
N SER A 20 -9.88 -2.44 1.14
CA SER A 20 -9.87 -3.80 1.73
C SER A 20 -10.16 -3.75 3.22
N LEU A 21 -9.49 -2.86 3.95
CA LEU A 21 -9.67 -2.70 5.39
C LEU A 21 -11.07 -2.16 5.72
N ARG A 22 -11.56 -1.21 4.95
CA ARG A 22 -12.91 -0.66 5.13
C ARG A 22 -14.00 -1.70 4.88
N ALA A 23 -13.72 -2.67 4.03
CA ALA A 23 -14.62 -3.79 3.79
C ALA A 23 -14.55 -4.88 4.86
N GLY A 24 -13.66 -4.73 5.85
CA GLY A 24 -13.54 -5.66 6.96
C GLY A 24 -12.60 -6.83 6.72
N HIS A 25 -11.78 -6.76 5.68
CA HIS A 25 -10.81 -7.83 5.39
C HIS A 25 -9.50 -7.61 6.11
N SER A 26 -8.90 -8.71 6.61
CA SER A 26 -7.53 -8.65 7.10
C SER A 26 -6.59 -8.43 5.91
N THR A 27 -5.70 -7.46 6.02
CA THR A 27 -4.90 -6.99 4.88
C THR A 27 -3.43 -6.93 5.26
N LEU A 28 -2.60 -7.57 4.45
CA LEU A 28 -1.14 -7.46 4.51
C LEU A 28 -0.70 -6.59 3.34
N LEU A 29 0.08 -5.55 3.63
CA LEU A 29 0.69 -4.69 2.62
C LEU A 29 2.18 -4.98 2.58
N MET A 30 2.70 -5.38 1.42
CA MET A 30 4.12 -5.61 1.22
C MET A 30 4.71 -4.49 0.38
N GLU A 31 5.72 -3.82 0.89
CA GLU A 31 6.40 -2.74 0.21
C GLU A 31 7.91 -2.90 0.39
N GLU A 32 8.64 -2.85 -0.71
CA GLU A 32 10.10 -3.07 -0.69
C GLU A 32 10.85 -1.92 -0.03
N LYS A 33 10.39 -0.69 -0.23
CA LYS A 33 11.10 0.52 0.23
C LYS A 33 10.29 1.33 1.24
N THR A 34 9.38 2.17 0.75
CA THR A 34 8.58 3.06 1.58
C THR A 34 7.21 3.27 0.95
N TYR A 35 6.24 3.72 1.74
CA TYR A 35 4.93 4.08 1.22
C TYR A 35 5.06 5.17 0.15
N GLY A 36 4.16 5.09 -0.84
CA GLY A 36 4.12 6.04 -1.92
C GLY A 36 4.89 5.60 -3.17
N GLY A 37 5.86 4.69 -3.06
CA GLY A 37 6.62 4.20 -4.20
C GLY A 37 7.22 5.35 -5.01
N GLN A 38 6.93 5.40 -6.30
CA GLN A 38 7.42 6.47 -7.17
C GLN A 38 6.88 7.85 -6.79
N MET A 39 5.69 7.91 -6.19
CA MET A 39 5.12 9.17 -5.72
C MET A 39 6.01 9.81 -4.65
N ALA A 40 6.60 9.02 -3.77
CA ALA A 40 7.48 9.53 -2.72
C ALA A 40 8.78 10.10 -3.28
N GLU A 41 9.20 9.64 -4.46
CA GLU A 41 10.42 10.10 -5.13
C GLU A 41 10.16 11.30 -6.06
N THR A 42 8.90 11.65 -6.29
CA THR A 42 8.50 12.75 -7.16
C THR A 42 8.44 14.04 -6.32
N GLY A 43 8.77 15.17 -6.93
CA GLY A 43 8.61 16.47 -6.29
C GLY A 43 7.13 16.84 -6.15
N VAL A 44 6.76 18.03 -6.62
CA VAL A 44 5.36 18.48 -6.54
C VAL A 44 4.48 17.64 -7.45
N ILE A 45 3.36 17.17 -6.91
CA ILE A 45 2.34 16.44 -7.66
C ILE A 45 1.16 17.37 -7.86
N GLU A 46 0.96 17.81 -9.11
CA GLU A 46 -0.05 18.80 -9.44
C GLU A 46 -1.41 18.20 -9.76
N ASN A 47 -1.42 16.95 -10.22
CA ASN A 47 -2.63 16.30 -10.70
C ASN A 47 -3.33 15.41 -9.67
N MET A 48 -2.96 15.53 -8.41
CA MET A 48 -3.65 14.79 -7.35
C MET A 48 -4.87 15.58 -6.87
N PRO A 49 -6.08 15.03 -7.01
CA PRO A 49 -7.28 15.73 -6.54
C PRO A 49 -7.19 16.10 -5.06
N GLY A 50 -7.53 17.32 -4.74
CA GLY A 50 -7.51 17.82 -3.35
C GLY A 50 -6.16 18.22 -2.82
N SER A 51 -5.08 18.04 -3.59
CA SER A 51 -3.72 18.35 -3.15
C SER A 51 -2.85 18.82 -4.31
N PRO A 52 -3.20 19.94 -4.98
CA PRO A 52 -2.50 20.34 -6.21
C PRO A 52 -1.03 20.73 -5.99
N ASP A 53 -0.69 21.18 -4.79
CA ASP A 53 0.66 21.64 -4.47
C ASP A 53 1.44 20.69 -3.57
N ALA A 54 0.93 19.47 -3.36
CA ALA A 54 1.56 18.53 -2.42
C ALA A 54 2.86 17.99 -2.96
N GLN A 55 3.86 17.87 -2.09
CA GLN A 55 5.08 17.14 -2.39
C GLN A 55 4.79 15.64 -2.38
N GLY A 56 5.46 14.88 -3.24
CA GLY A 56 5.24 13.44 -3.33
C GLY A 56 5.43 12.73 -2.00
N TRP A 57 6.48 13.09 -1.24
CA TRP A 57 6.73 12.48 0.05
C TRP A 57 5.63 12.79 1.08
N GLU A 58 5.04 13.99 1.04
CA GLU A 58 3.93 14.36 1.92
C GLU A 58 2.69 13.54 1.62
N LEU A 59 2.35 13.37 0.33
CA LEU A 59 1.22 12.52 -0.06
C LEU A 59 1.45 11.08 0.33
N ALA A 60 2.66 10.58 0.14
CA ALA A 60 3.01 9.22 0.53
C ALA A 60 2.81 9.01 2.04
N MET A 61 3.25 9.96 2.85
CA MET A 61 3.06 9.90 4.31
C MET A 61 1.59 9.95 4.69
N ARG A 62 0.80 10.83 4.08
CA ARG A 62 -0.64 10.93 4.36
C ARG A 62 -1.38 9.65 4.00
N PHE A 63 -1.07 9.07 2.84
CA PHE A 63 -1.68 7.80 2.42
C PHE A 63 -1.30 6.68 3.39
N GLY A 64 -0.03 6.58 3.74
CA GLY A 64 0.45 5.57 4.67
C GLY A 64 -0.20 5.71 6.05
N GLN A 65 -0.30 6.91 6.58
CA GLN A 65 -0.92 7.18 7.87
C GLN A 65 -2.41 6.80 7.86
N GLN A 66 -3.11 7.10 6.79
CA GLN A 66 -4.53 6.76 6.67
C GLN A 66 -4.73 5.24 6.68
N VAL A 67 -3.91 4.51 5.95
CA VAL A 67 -3.98 3.05 5.89
C VAL A 67 -3.57 2.44 7.24
N ASP A 68 -2.51 2.95 7.86
CA ASP A 68 -2.05 2.47 9.17
C ASP A 68 -3.12 2.66 10.25
N SER A 69 -3.87 3.77 10.19
CA SER A 69 -4.93 4.04 11.17
C SER A 69 -6.06 3.03 11.12
N LEU A 70 -6.19 2.30 10.02
CA LEU A 70 -7.21 1.26 9.84
C LEU A 70 -6.72 -0.13 10.22
N GLY A 71 -5.49 -0.25 10.71
CA GLY A 71 -4.98 -1.52 11.25
C GLY A 71 -4.34 -2.44 10.21
N VAL A 72 -3.76 -1.88 9.16
CA VAL A 72 -3.02 -2.69 8.19
C VAL A 72 -1.78 -3.30 8.83
N THR A 73 -1.43 -4.53 8.43
CA THR A 73 -0.11 -5.10 8.72
C THR A 73 0.79 -4.83 7.53
N THR A 74 1.94 -4.21 7.77
CA THR A 74 2.87 -3.87 6.71
C THR A 74 4.16 -4.66 6.89
N ALA A 75 4.63 -5.28 5.79
CA ALA A 75 5.93 -5.91 5.72
C ALA A 75 6.77 -5.16 4.69
N PHE A 76 7.89 -4.58 5.13
CA PHE A 76 8.81 -3.89 4.24
C PHE A 76 9.79 -4.90 3.64
N GLU A 77 9.26 -5.76 2.79
CA GLU A 77 9.97 -6.84 2.16
C GLU A 77 9.53 -6.96 0.71
N LYS A 78 10.44 -7.49 -0.12
CA LYS A 78 10.14 -7.71 -1.53
C LYS A 78 9.44 -9.04 -1.72
N ALA A 79 8.28 -9.02 -2.41
CA ALA A 79 7.63 -10.25 -2.86
C ALA A 79 8.35 -10.74 -4.11
N VAL A 80 8.87 -11.98 -4.08
CA VAL A 80 9.65 -12.52 -5.20
C VAL A 80 8.89 -13.58 -6.00
N ARG A 81 7.88 -14.23 -5.41
CA ARG A 81 7.08 -15.22 -6.13
C ARG A 81 5.79 -15.53 -5.39
N LEU A 82 4.84 -16.11 -6.12
CA LEU A 82 3.59 -16.62 -5.60
C LEU A 82 3.55 -18.12 -5.79
N GLU A 83 3.12 -18.84 -4.76
CA GLU A 83 2.97 -20.29 -4.81
C GLU A 83 1.54 -20.69 -4.45
N PRO A 84 0.77 -21.28 -5.37
CA PRO A 84 -0.54 -21.82 -5.01
C PRO A 84 -0.43 -22.97 -4.01
N GLN A 85 -1.26 -22.93 -2.97
CA GLN A 85 -1.27 -23.91 -1.90
C GLN A 85 -2.73 -24.36 -1.63
N GLY A 86 -3.36 -25.01 -2.62
CA GLY A 86 -4.74 -25.42 -2.49
C GLY A 86 -5.70 -24.23 -2.55
N ASP A 87 -6.34 -23.91 -1.41
CA ASP A 87 -7.32 -22.82 -1.33
C ASP A 87 -6.70 -21.46 -0.96
N HIS A 88 -5.37 -21.37 -0.90
CA HIS A 88 -4.67 -20.12 -0.58
C HIS A 88 -3.40 -19.98 -1.42
N LEU A 89 -2.83 -18.78 -1.37
CA LEU A 89 -1.55 -18.47 -2.03
C LEU A 89 -0.48 -18.22 -0.97
N ARG A 90 0.70 -18.71 -1.22
CA ARG A 90 1.88 -18.39 -0.43
C ARG A 90 2.69 -17.33 -1.17
N ILE A 91 3.09 -16.28 -0.45
CA ILE A 91 3.90 -15.19 -1.00
C ILE A 91 5.29 -15.27 -0.37
N CYS A 92 6.28 -15.34 -1.23
CA CYS A 92 7.67 -15.46 -0.81
C CYS A 92 8.45 -14.17 -1.10
#